data_c8f33fff5ede978057660c00524a2309
#
_entry.id   c8f33fff5ede978057660c00524a2309
#
_cell.length_a   1.000
_cell.length_b   1.000
_cell.length_c   1.000
_cell.angle_alpha   90.00
_cell.angle_beta   90.00
_cell.angle_gamma   90.00
#
_symmetry.space_group_name_H-M   'P 1'
#
loop_
_entity.id
_entity.type
_entity.pdbx_description
1 polymer ?
#
loop_
_entity_poly.entity_id
_entity_poly.type
_entity_poly.pdbx_seq_one_letter_code
_entity_poly.pdbx_strand_id
1 'polypeptide(L)'
;MTTPRYGEALQWAEELHRAQRRKGKPVPYISHLIGVSALVWEDGGTEDQAIAALLHDAIEDAGQSHASIAERFGVAVADIVRDCTDTSPEARPGEKEPWLLRKTRYLDSLAKKPISSLLVTAADKAHNAGDMVLDARRDPAMWSKFNAGLDGSAWYLLRMHQELVERLPVSRSVERLEEAVNDILNSSTYQALVPEGIAPPEWAEAYPQRHCI
;
A
#
# COMPACT_ATOMS: atom_id res chain seq x y z
N MET A 1 0.41 -9.20 23.57
CA MET A 1 1.12 -10.49 23.54
C MET A 1 0.64 -11.26 22.33
N THR A 2 1.55 -11.86 21.57
CA THR A 2 1.19 -12.69 20.40
C THR A 2 0.72 -14.08 20.84
N THR A 3 -0.22 -14.66 20.11
CA THR A 3 -0.66 -16.06 20.27
C THR A 3 -0.04 -16.94 19.16
N PRO A 4 -0.22 -18.27 19.19
CA PRO A 4 0.21 -19.15 18.09
C PRO A 4 -0.36 -18.78 16.72
N ARG A 5 -1.55 -18.13 16.68
CA ARG A 5 -2.19 -17.66 15.43
C ARG A 5 -1.30 -16.76 14.59
N TYR A 6 -0.53 -15.87 15.23
CA TYR A 6 0.39 -14.99 14.51
C TYR A 6 1.50 -15.78 13.80
N GLY A 7 2.07 -16.79 14.49
CA GLY A 7 3.05 -17.70 13.88
C GLY A 7 2.48 -18.51 12.71
N GLU A 8 1.25 -19.01 12.85
CA GLU A 8 0.53 -19.71 11.78
C GLU A 8 0.27 -18.80 10.57
N ALA A 9 -0.09 -17.54 10.81
CA ALA A 9 -0.30 -16.56 9.74
C ALA A 9 1.01 -16.23 9.00
N LEU A 10 2.12 -16.08 9.72
CA LEU A 10 3.43 -15.83 9.13
C LEU A 10 3.88 -17.02 8.25
N GLN A 11 3.71 -18.23 8.73
CA GLN A 11 4.02 -19.44 7.97
C GLN A 11 3.16 -19.49 6.70
N TRP A 12 1.87 -19.26 6.81
CA TRP A 12 0.97 -19.29 5.66
C TRP A 12 1.27 -18.19 4.65
N ALA A 13 1.56 -16.97 5.11
CA ALA A 13 1.99 -15.87 4.24
C ALA A 13 3.27 -16.23 3.45
N GLU A 14 4.26 -16.89 4.11
CA GLU A 14 5.46 -17.38 3.44
C GLU A 14 5.12 -18.44 2.38
N GLU A 15 4.27 -19.40 2.69
CA GLU A 15 3.82 -20.43 1.76
C GLU A 15 3.13 -19.83 0.53
N LEU A 16 2.22 -18.88 0.74
CA LEU A 16 1.46 -18.21 -0.32
C LEU A 16 2.36 -17.40 -1.27
N HIS A 17 3.36 -16.71 -0.73
CA HIS A 17 4.21 -15.79 -1.48
C HIS A 17 5.65 -16.31 -1.70
N ARG A 18 5.89 -17.61 -1.51
CA ARG A 18 7.23 -18.24 -1.57
C ARG A 18 7.99 -17.96 -2.87
N ALA A 19 7.29 -17.98 -4.00
CA ALA A 19 7.90 -17.72 -5.31
C ALA A 19 7.91 -16.24 -5.69
N GLN A 20 7.19 -15.39 -4.95
CA GLN A 20 7.04 -13.98 -5.28
C GLN A 20 8.24 -13.16 -4.82
N ARG A 21 8.58 -12.14 -5.62
CA ARG A 21 9.65 -11.18 -5.34
C ARG A 21 9.10 -9.76 -5.32
N ARG A 22 9.77 -8.88 -4.60
CA ARG A 22 9.51 -7.44 -4.67
C ARG A 22 9.76 -6.94 -6.11
N LYS A 23 8.91 -6.01 -6.57
CA LYS A 23 8.93 -5.53 -7.95
C LYS A 23 10.30 -4.96 -8.34
N GLY A 24 10.93 -5.60 -9.32
CA GLY A 24 12.20 -5.15 -9.90
C GLY A 24 13.46 -5.44 -9.07
N LYS A 25 13.37 -6.25 -7.99
CA LYS A 25 14.52 -6.63 -7.16
C LYS A 25 14.43 -8.08 -6.65
N PRO A 26 15.59 -8.76 -6.40
CA PRO A 26 15.61 -10.17 -5.99
C PRO A 26 15.29 -10.37 -4.50
N VAL A 27 14.44 -9.53 -3.93
CA VAL A 27 14.05 -9.59 -2.52
C VAL A 27 12.78 -10.43 -2.39
N PRO A 28 12.73 -11.46 -1.51
CA PRO A 28 11.52 -12.23 -1.26
C PRO A 28 10.37 -11.34 -0.79
N TYR A 29 9.14 -11.61 -1.29
CA TYR A 29 7.98 -10.78 -0.98
C TYR A 29 7.60 -10.78 0.50
N ILE A 30 7.85 -11.90 1.18
CA ILE A 30 7.61 -12.04 2.62
C ILE A 30 8.29 -10.95 3.46
N SER A 31 9.42 -10.38 3.00
CA SER A 31 10.10 -9.29 3.71
C SER A 31 9.21 -8.04 3.82
N HIS A 32 8.38 -7.77 2.80
CA HIS A 32 7.41 -6.69 2.83
C HIS A 32 6.27 -6.99 3.82
N LEU A 33 5.70 -8.18 3.76
CA LEU A 33 4.60 -8.57 4.64
C LEU A 33 4.99 -8.51 6.12
N ILE A 34 6.20 -8.97 6.45
CA ILE A 34 6.76 -8.84 7.81
C ILE A 34 6.95 -7.37 8.17
N GLY A 35 7.49 -6.55 7.25
CA GLY A 35 7.70 -5.11 7.47
C GLY A 35 6.39 -4.38 7.75
N VAL A 36 5.33 -4.65 6.97
CA VAL A 36 4.00 -4.07 7.19
C VAL A 36 3.42 -4.50 8.53
N SER A 37 3.53 -5.79 8.89
CA SER A 37 3.07 -6.28 10.19
C SER A 37 3.83 -5.67 11.36
N ALA A 38 5.14 -5.43 11.22
CA ALA A 38 5.94 -4.75 12.24
C ALA A 38 5.47 -3.30 12.45
N LEU A 39 5.19 -2.57 11.37
CA LEU A 39 4.64 -1.20 11.44
C LEU A 39 3.28 -1.16 12.15
N VAL A 40 2.41 -2.14 11.89
CA VAL A 40 1.12 -2.23 12.59
C VAL A 40 1.33 -2.40 14.10
N TRP A 41 2.29 -3.23 14.53
CA TRP A 41 2.64 -3.35 15.95
C TRP A 41 3.21 -2.05 16.54
N GLU A 42 4.05 -1.34 15.80
CA GLU A 42 4.63 -0.06 16.21
C GLU A 42 3.57 1.04 16.38
N ASP A 43 2.51 0.98 15.60
CA ASP A 43 1.33 1.85 15.70
C ASP A 43 0.34 1.44 16.82
N GLY A 44 0.66 0.42 17.61
CA GLY A 44 -0.20 -0.08 18.68
C GLY A 44 -1.37 -0.93 18.20
N GLY A 45 -1.30 -1.48 17.01
CA GLY A 45 -2.32 -2.35 16.43
C GLY A 45 -2.51 -3.66 17.22
N THR A 46 -3.66 -4.28 17.02
CA THR A 46 -4.02 -5.58 17.60
C THR A 46 -3.35 -6.75 16.86
N GLU A 47 -3.38 -7.94 17.45
CA GLU A 47 -2.90 -9.15 16.77
C GLU A 47 -3.67 -9.45 15.49
N ASP A 48 -4.99 -9.25 15.45
CA ASP A 48 -5.79 -9.44 14.24
C ASP A 48 -5.37 -8.47 13.12
N GLN A 49 -5.03 -7.23 13.44
CA GLN A 49 -4.50 -6.27 12.47
C GLN A 49 -3.10 -6.66 11.99
N ALA A 50 -2.24 -7.14 12.87
CA ALA A 50 -0.89 -7.59 12.50
C ALA A 50 -0.93 -8.88 11.65
N ILE A 51 -1.86 -9.80 11.93
CA ILE A 51 -2.15 -10.98 11.09
C ILE A 51 -2.69 -10.52 9.73
N ALA A 52 -3.64 -9.59 9.70
CA ALA A 52 -4.16 -9.04 8.46
C ALA A 52 -3.06 -8.35 7.62
N ALA A 53 -2.10 -7.71 8.27
CA ALA A 53 -0.94 -7.12 7.62
C ALA A 53 -0.02 -8.17 6.96
N LEU A 54 0.16 -9.35 7.57
CA LEU A 54 0.87 -10.47 6.94
C LEU A 54 0.14 -11.01 5.71
N LEU A 55 -1.19 -10.87 5.66
CA LEU A 55 -2.06 -11.47 4.65
C LEU A 55 -2.68 -10.45 3.68
N HIS A 56 -2.34 -9.16 3.77
CA HIS A 56 -3.07 -8.10 3.08
C HIS A 56 -3.12 -8.25 1.55
N ASP A 57 -2.12 -8.90 0.96
CA ASP A 57 -2.05 -9.18 -0.48
C ASP A 57 -2.50 -10.60 -0.85
N ALA A 58 -2.96 -11.42 0.12
CA ALA A 58 -3.32 -12.81 -0.13
C ALA A 58 -4.50 -12.96 -1.11
N ILE A 59 -5.45 -12.04 -1.08
CA ILE A 59 -6.59 -12.03 -2.02
C ILE A 59 -6.11 -11.55 -3.40
N GLU A 60 -5.34 -10.47 -3.48
CA GLU A 60 -4.94 -9.86 -4.76
C GLU A 60 -3.91 -10.71 -5.51
N ASP A 61 -2.91 -11.22 -4.80
CA ASP A 61 -1.71 -11.82 -5.41
C ASP A 61 -1.62 -13.34 -5.25
N ALA A 62 -2.30 -13.93 -4.26
CA ALA A 62 -2.17 -15.36 -3.97
C ALA A 62 -3.49 -16.15 -4.10
N GLY A 63 -4.51 -15.56 -4.73
CA GLY A 63 -5.76 -16.24 -5.08
C GLY A 63 -6.58 -16.72 -3.89
N GLN A 64 -6.36 -16.15 -2.69
CA GLN A 64 -7.17 -16.47 -1.53
C GLN A 64 -8.52 -15.74 -1.59
N SER A 65 -9.49 -16.25 -0.85
CA SER A 65 -10.81 -15.64 -0.70
C SER A 65 -11.00 -15.10 0.71
N HIS A 66 -11.94 -14.17 0.88
CA HIS A 66 -12.39 -13.77 2.22
C HIS A 66 -12.77 -14.98 3.07
N ALA A 67 -13.48 -15.97 2.49
CA ALA A 67 -13.92 -17.16 3.21
C ALA A 67 -12.75 -18.02 3.69
N SER A 68 -11.71 -18.25 2.87
CA SER A 68 -10.54 -19.05 3.27
C SER A 68 -9.74 -18.38 4.39
N ILE A 69 -9.65 -17.05 4.38
CA ILE A 69 -9.00 -16.28 5.45
C ILE A 69 -9.85 -16.31 6.73
N ALA A 70 -11.17 -16.12 6.60
CA ALA A 70 -12.10 -16.14 7.76
C ALA A 70 -12.12 -17.49 8.45
N GLU A 71 -12.06 -18.59 7.71
CA GLU A 71 -12.00 -19.94 8.27
C GLU A 71 -10.74 -20.17 9.13
N ARG A 72 -9.59 -19.61 8.71
CA ARG A 72 -8.31 -19.82 9.40
C ARG A 72 -8.06 -18.83 10.52
N PHE A 73 -8.39 -17.55 10.31
CA PHE A 73 -8.00 -16.45 11.20
C PHE A 73 -9.18 -15.62 11.74
N GLY A 74 -10.39 -15.95 11.35
CA GLY A 74 -11.59 -15.26 11.80
C GLY A 74 -12.01 -14.13 10.85
N VAL A 75 -13.31 -13.77 10.97
CA VAL A 75 -13.96 -12.78 10.08
C VAL A 75 -13.30 -11.40 10.19
N ALA A 76 -12.88 -10.98 11.41
CA ALA A 76 -12.23 -9.68 11.62
C ALA A 76 -10.95 -9.51 10.79
N VAL A 77 -10.10 -10.55 10.75
CA VAL A 77 -8.89 -10.54 9.90
C VAL A 77 -9.27 -10.51 8.42
N ALA A 78 -10.21 -11.35 8.00
CA ALA A 78 -10.64 -11.43 6.60
C ALA A 78 -11.26 -10.12 6.10
N ASP A 79 -12.01 -9.42 6.92
CA ASP A 79 -12.59 -8.12 6.59
C ASP A 79 -11.51 -7.07 6.38
N ILE A 80 -10.47 -7.01 7.23
CA ILE A 80 -9.34 -6.10 7.07
C ILE A 80 -8.59 -6.40 5.77
N VAL A 81 -8.31 -7.67 5.48
CA VAL A 81 -7.61 -8.07 4.24
C VAL A 81 -8.43 -7.68 3.00
N ARG A 82 -9.74 -7.94 2.99
CA ARG A 82 -10.63 -7.50 1.91
C ARG A 82 -10.58 -5.98 1.73
N ASP A 83 -10.60 -5.23 2.80
CA ASP A 83 -10.55 -3.76 2.75
C ASP A 83 -9.21 -3.24 2.21
N CYS A 84 -8.11 -3.97 2.35
CA CYS A 84 -6.81 -3.64 1.77
C CYS A 84 -6.73 -3.93 0.26
N THR A 85 -7.61 -4.78 -0.28
CA THR A 85 -7.62 -5.18 -1.68
C THR A 85 -8.22 -4.08 -2.56
N ASP A 86 -7.55 -3.69 -3.65
CA ASP A 86 -8.01 -2.66 -4.58
C ASP A 86 -8.67 -3.23 -5.86
N THR A 87 -8.77 -4.56 -5.97
CA THR A 87 -9.43 -5.24 -7.08
C THR A 87 -10.95 -5.13 -6.96
N SER A 88 -11.63 -4.81 -8.08
CA SER A 88 -13.10 -4.84 -8.12
C SER A 88 -13.62 -6.24 -7.83
N PRO A 89 -14.68 -6.40 -7.02
CA PRO A 89 -15.37 -7.68 -6.84
C PRO A 89 -15.91 -8.25 -8.17
N GLU A 90 -16.11 -7.39 -9.17
CA GLU A 90 -16.66 -7.73 -10.49
C GLU A 90 -15.55 -8.00 -11.53
N ALA A 91 -14.28 -7.77 -11.17
CA ALA A 91 -13.15 -8.01 -12.08
C ALA A 91 -13.02 -9.52 -12.36
N ARG A 92 -12.95 -9.86 -13.64
CA ARG A 92 -12.69 -11.25 -14.04
C ARG A 92 -11.25 -11.63 -13.66
N PRO A 93 -11.00 -12.88 -13.29
CA PRO A 93 -9.65 -13.36 -13.04
C PRO A 93 -8.72 -13.03 -14.24
N GLY A 94 -7.65 -12.26 -13.97
CA GLY A 94 -6.67 -11.86 -15.00
C GLY A 94 -6.96 -10.54 -15.72
N GLU A 95 -8.14 -9.93 -15.58
CA GLU A 95 -8.43 -8.58 -16.09
C GLU A 95 -8.15 -7.54 -15.02
N LYS A 96 -7.13 -6.71 -15.24
CA LYS A 96 -6.89 -5.52 -14.39
C LYS A 96 -7.47 -4.29 -15.08
N GLU A 97 -8.43 -3.65 -14.41
CA GLU A 97 -8.93 -2.33 -14.83
C GLU A 97 -7.78 -1.31 -14.98
N PRO A 98 -7.99 -0.22 -15.74
CA PRO A 98 -7.01 0.86 -15.84
C PRO A 98 -6.55 1.32 -14.45
N TRP A 99 -5.23 1.53 -14.32
CA TRP A 99 -4.59 1.82 -13.03
C TRP A 99 -5.21 3.03 -12.32
N LEU A 100 -5.41 4.14 -13.06
CA LEU A 100 -5.96 5.38 -12.51
C LEU A 100 -7.38 5.17 -11.96
N LEU A 101 -8.25 4.49 -12.71
CA LEU A 101 -9.64 4.21 -12.29
C LEU A 101 -9.66 3.39 -10.98
N ARG A 102 -8.83 2.34 -10.93
CA ARG A 102 -8.73 1.46 -9.77
C ARG A 102 -8.23 2.20 -8.54
N LYS A 103 -7.18 3.04 -8.69
CA LYS A 103 -6.61 3.82 -7.59
C LYS A 103 -7.54 4.94 -7.12
N THR A 104 -8.23 5.63 -8.00
CA THR A 104 -9.25 6.62 -7.63
C THR A 104 -10.37 5.97 -6.82
N ARG A 105 -10.93 4.85 -7.29
CA ARG A 105 -11.96 4.12 -6.56
C ARG A 105 -11.48 3.65 -5.18
N TYR A 106 -10.24 3.18 -5.07
CA TYR A 106 -9.69 2.78 -3.79
C TYR A 106 -9.58 3.96 -2.82
N LEU A 107 -9.07 5.11 -3.27
CA LEU A 107 -9.00 6.34 -2.47
C LEU A 107 -10.39 6.77 -2.00
N ASP A 108 -11.39 6.80 -2.88
CA ASP A 108 -12.78 7.16 -2.53
C ASP A 108 -13.40 6.21 -1.51
N SER A 109 -12.93 4.97 -1.46
CA SER A 109 -13.40 3.98 -0.48
C SER A 109 -12.86 4.19 0.93
N LEU A 110 -11.72 4.88 1.10
CA LEU A 110 -11.04 5.03 2.40
C LEU A 110 -11.92 5.71 3.45
N ALA A 111 -12.70 6.71 3.04
CA ALA A 111 -13.61 7.42 3.96
C ALA A 111 -14.60 6.52 4.69
N LYS A 112 -14.93 5.36 4.09
CA LYS A 112 -15.91 4.39 4.62
C LYS A 112 -15.27 3.22 5.37
N LYS A 113 -13.95 3.05 5.29
CA LYS A 113 -13.25 1.93 5.92
C LYS A 113 -13.09 2.14 7.42
N PRO A 114 -13.16 1.08 8.23
CA PRO A 114 -12.91 1.17 9.66
C PRO A 114 -11.43 1.50 9.95
N ILE A 115 -11.19 2.10 11.10
CA ILE A 115 -9.83 2.47 11.56
C ILE A 115 -8.89 1.25 11.56
N SER A 116 -9.41 0.07 11.89
CA SER A 116 -8.64 -1.17 11.88
C SER A 116 -8.03 -1.48 10.51
N SER A 117 -8.80 -1.29 9.43
CA SER A 117 -8.34 -1.50 8.05
C SER A 117 -7.45 -0.36 7.58
N LEU A 118 -7.73 0.88 7.99
CA LEU A 118 -6.91 2.04 7.64
C LEU A 118 -5.52 1.95 8.23
N LEU A 119 -5.36 1.39 9.45
CA LEU A 119 -4.05 1.20 10.07
C LEU A 119 -3.15 0.26 9.25
N VAL A 120 -3.70 -0.86 8.77
CA VAL A 120 -2.98 -1.80 7.90
C VAL A 120 -2.67 -1.15 6.54
N THR A 121 -3.64 -0.41 5.98
CA THR A 121 -3.42 0.36 4.76
C THR A 121 -2.28 1.37 4.91
N ALA A 122 -2.24 2.14 6.01
CA ALA A 122 -1.19 3.11 6.29
C ALA A 122 0.19 2.44 6.39
N ALA A 123 0.28 1.33 7.11
CA ALA A 123 1.52 0.56 7.25
C ALA A 123 2.03 0.03 5.90
N ASP A 124 1.14 -0.52 5.05
CA ASP A 124 1.50 -0.95 3.70
C ASP A 124 2.04 0.20 2.84
N LYS A 125 1.33 1.33 2.82
CA LYS A 125 1.73 2.47 1.99
C LYS A 125 3.01 3.12 2.49
N ALA A 126 3.21 3.23 3.80
CA ALA A 126 4.46 3.69 4.40
C ALA A 126 5.65 2.81 4.01
N HIS A 127 5.49 1.48 4.15
CA HIS A 127 6.54 0.53 3.78
C HIS A 127 6.87 0.60 2.28
N ASN A 128 5.86 0.63 1.42
CA ASN A 128 6.05 0.73 -0.02
C ASN A 128 6.69 2.06 -0.42
N ALA A 129 6.24 3.20 0.11
CA ALA A 129 6.78 4.51 -0.20
C ALA A 129 8.25 4.66 0.25
N GLY A 130 8.57 4.19 1.46
CA GLY A 130 9.95 4.16 1.96
C GLY A 130 10.88 3.34 1.09
N ASP A 131 10.44 2.14 0.65
CA ASP A 131 11.18 1.30 -0.29
C ASP A 131 11.41 2.01 -1.63
N MET A 132 10.39 2.70 -2.18
CA MET A 132 10.49 3.45 -3.43
C MET A 132 11.50 4.59 -3.33
N VAL A 133 11.49 5.35 -2.23
CA VAL A 133 12.44 6.43 -1.98
C VAL A 133 13.88 5.91 -1.92
N LEU A 134 14.11 4.82 -1.17
CA LEU A 134 15.44 4.23 -1.05
C LEU A 134 15.96 3.67 -2.37
N ASP A 135 15.09 3.03 -3.16
CA ASP A 135 15.44 2.51 -4.48
C ASP A 135 15.72 3.66 -5.47
N ALA A 136 14.90 4.72 -5.47
CA ALA A 136 15.06 5.88 -6.35
C ALA A 136 16.33 6.70 -6.05
N ARG A 137 16.76 6.76 -4.80
CA ARG A 137 18.05 7.38 -4.42
C ARG A 137 19.26 6.64 -5.02
N ARG A 138 19.13 5.32 -5.27
CA ARG A 138 20.18 4.49 -5.89
C ARG A 138 20.08 4.49 -7.40
N ASP A 139 18.87 4.44 -7.94
CA ASP A 139 18.60 4.39 -9.38
C ASP A 139 17.25 5.08 -9.68
N PRO A 140 17.27 6.35 -10.11
CA PRO A 140 16.04 7.05 -10.49
C PRO A 140 15.26 6.40 -11.63
N ALA A 141 15.89 5.57 -12.47
CA ALA A 141 15.21 4.86 -13.54
C ALA A 141 14.22 3.79 -13.02
N MET A 142 14.27 3.45 -11.72
CA MET A 142 13.35 2.51 -11.07
C MET A 142 11.88 2.88 -11.26
N TRP A 143 11.55 4.16 -11.43
CA TRP A 143 10.18 4.61 -11.62
C TRP A 143 9.52 4.06 -12.88
N SER A 144 10.30 3.76 -13.91
CA SER A 144 9.80 3.11 -15.14
C SER A 144 9.21 1.71 -14.93
N LYS A 145 9.50 1.07 -13.78
CA LYS A 145 8.93 -0.22 -13.40
C LYS A 145 7.47 -0.11 -12.95
N PHE A 146 6.99 1.08 -12.61
CA PHE A 146 5.61 1.31 -12.16
C PHE A 146 4.74 1.77 -13.32
N ASN A 147 3.49 1.27 -13.38
CA ASN A 147 2.56 1.56 -14.49
C ASN A 147 2.27 3.05 -14.67
N ALA A 148 2.23 3.80 -13.56
CA ALA A 148 1.97 5.24 -13.57
C ALA A 148 3.25 6.09 -13.48
N GLY A 149 4.42 5.46 -13.49
CA GLY A 149 5.70 6.14 -13.36
C GLY A 149 5.85 6.91 -12.05
N LEU A 150 6.72 7.90 -12.06
CA LEU A 150 6.98 8.76 -10.90
C LEU A 150 5.78 9.68 -10.62
N ASP A 151 5.23 10.33 -11.65
CA ASP A 151 4.15 11.33 -11.50
C ASP A 151 2.88 10.72 -10.89
N GLY A 152 2.39 9.60 -11.45
CA GLY A 152 1.22 8.92 -10.88
C GLY A 152 1.48 8.29 -9.52
N SER A 153 2.71 7.83 -9.24
CA SER A 153 3.07 7.34 -7.91
C SER A 153 3.04 8.45 -6.87
N ALA A 154 3.57 9.63 -7.20
CA ALA A 154 3.55 10.81 -6.34
C ALA A 154 2.10 11.24 -6.03
N TRP A 155 1.25 11.34 -7.06
CA TRP A 155 -0.18 11.62 -6.86
C TRP A 155 -0.85 10.63 -5.90
N TYR A 156 -0.67 9.33 -6.15
CA TYR A 156 -1.35 8.31 -5.37
C TYR A 156 -0.92 8.31 -3.90
N LEU A 157 0.38 8.45 -3.64
CA LEU A 157 0.91 8.47 -2.28
C LEU A 157 0.53 9.75 -1.53
N LEU A 158 0.55 10.91 -2.21
CA LEU A 158 0.08 12.18 -1.65
C LEU A 158 -1.40 12.09 -1.26
N ARG A 159 -2.27 11.64 -2.16
CA ARG A 159 -3.70 11.47 -1.89
C ARG A 159 -3.95 10.47 -0.77
N MET A 160 -3.19 9.37 -0.75
CA MET A 160 -3.26 8.37 0.32
C MET A 160 -2.92 8.99 1.69
N HIS A 161 -1.85 9.78 1.77
CA HIS A 161 -1.47 10.48 3.00
C HIS A 161 -2.58 11.44 3.45
N GLN A 162 -3.12 12.26 2.56
CA GLN A 162 -4.20 13.22 2.87
C GLN A 162 -5.44 12.55 3.47
N GLU A 163 -5.87 11.40 2.91
CA GLU A 163 -7.00 10.64 3.44
C GLU A 163 -6.72 9.97 4.80
N LEU A 164 -5.48 9.54 5.01
CA LEU A 164 -5.11 8.80 6.22
C LEU A 164 -4.80 9.70 7.41
N VAL A 165 -4.18 10.86 7.21
CA VAL A 165 -3.76 11.76 8.30
C VAL A 165 -4.95 12.30 9.10
N GLU A 166 -6.09 12.54 8.45
CA GLU A 166 -7.31 12.97 9.12
C GLU A 166 -7.90 11.91 10.05
N ARG A 167 -7.73 10.63 9.69
CA ARG A 167 -8.31 9.49 10.39
C ARG A 167 -7.37 8.83 11.39
N LEU A 168 -6.05 8.99 11.21
CA LEU A 168 -4.97 8.39 11.98
C LEU A 168 -3.90 9.44 12.38
N PRO A 169 -4.28 10.51 13.07
CA PRO A 169 -3.41 11.68 13.28
C PRO A 169 -2.18 11.44 14.17
N VAL A 170 -2.08 10.29 14.82
CA VAL A 170 -0.95 9.91 15.70
C VAL A 170 -0.25 8.62 15.23
N SER A 171 -0.51 8.18 14.00
CA SER A 171 0.09 6.96 13.44
C SER A 171 1.51 7.22 12.94
N ARG A 172 2.47 6.44 13.42
CA ARG A 172 3.86 6.44 12.92
C ARG A 172 3.95 6.05 11.44
N SER A 173 3.08 5.16 11.00
CA SER A 173 3.02 4.79 9.59
C SER A 173 2.57 5.97 8.72
N VAL A 174 1.63 6.79 9.20
CA VAL A 174 1.22 8.02 8.48
C VAL A 174 2.36 9.03 8.44
N GLU A 175 3.08 9.25 9.54
CA GLU A 175 4.28 10.11 9.60
C GLU A 175 5.36 9.63 8.60
N ARG A 176 5.65 8.33 8.57
CA ARG A 176 6.60 7.75 7.60
C ARG A 176 6.15 7.90 6.15
N LEU A 177 4.84 7.80 5.90
CA LEU A 177 4.28 8.04 4.57
C LEU A 177 4.45 9.50 4.16
N GLU A 178 4.21 10.44 5.07
CA GLU A 178 4.43 11.87 4.84
C GLU A 178 5.89 12.18 4.49
N GLU A 179 6.84 11.64 5.28
CA GLU A 179 8.27 11.79 5.01
C GLU A 179 8.63 11.29 3.61
N ALA A 180 8.13 10.09 3.23
CA ALA A 180 8.41 9.52 1.92
C ALA A 180 7.77 10.34 0.78
N VAL A 181 6.56 10.86 0.96
CA VAL A 181 5.89 11.76 0.01
C VAL A 181 6.71 13.04 -0.18
N ASN A 182 7.14 13.66 0.92
CA ASN A 182 7.97 14.87 0.89
C ASN A 182 9.31 14.59 0.18
N ASP A 183 9.96 13.47 0.44
CA ASP A 183 11.19 13.05 -0.24
C ASP A 183 10.99 12.91 -1.76
N ILE A 184 9.86 12.32 -2.18
CA ILE A 184 9.53 12.18 -3.60
C ILE A 184 9.31 13.55 -4.25
N LEU A 185 8.44 14.38 -3.67
CA LEU A 185 8.07 15.68 -4.23
C LEU A 185 9.25 16.66 -4.28
N ASN A 186 10.19 16.58 -3.32
CA ASN A 186 11.39 17.40 -3.27
C ASN A 186 12.57 16.81 -4.05
N SER A 187 12.46 15.61 -4.61
CA SER A 187 13.53 15.01 -5.41
C SER A 187 13.77 15.81 -6.70
N SER A 188 15.04 15.92 -7.12
CA SER A 188 15.38 16.60 -8.39
C SER A 188 14.69 15.97 -9.59
N THR A 189 14.46 14.64 -9.56
CA THR A 189 13.75 13.91 -10.62
C THR A 189 12.30 14.34 -10.71
N TYR A 190 11.60 14.53 -9.58
CA TYR A 190 10.22 15.00 -9.58
C TYR A 190 10.14 16.48 -9.95
N GLN A 191 10.99 17.31 -9.36
CA GLN A 191 11.07 18.76 -9.66
C GLN A 191 11.24 19.04 -11.15
N ALA A 192 11.97 18.18 -11.88
CA ALA A 192 12.12 18.29 -13.32
C ALA A 192 10.83 18.03 -14.13
N LEU A 193 9.81 17.42 -13.53
CA LEU A 193 8.48 17.21 -14.13
C LEU A 193 7.54 18.40 -13.91
N VAL A 194 7.82 19.21 -12.89
CA VAL A 194 6.92 20.29 -12.44
C VAL A 194 7.18 21.54 -13.28
N PRO A 195 6.15 22.12 -13.93
CA PRO A 195 6.30 23.37 -14.68
C PRO A 195 6.70 24.54 -13.75
N GLU A 196 7.41 25.51 -14.31
CA GLU A 196 7.79 26.70 -13.58
C GLU A 196 6.57 27.46 -13.02
N GLY A 197 6.65 27.84 -11.75
CA GLY A 197 5.57 28.59 -11.06
C GLY A 197 4.48 27.70 -10.46
N ILE A 198 4.54 26.39 -10.59
CA ILE A 198 3.60 25.46 -9.95
C ILE A 198 4.27 24.79 -8.75
N ALA A 199 3.53 24.63 -7.65
CA ALA A 199 4.04 23.89 -6.49
C ALA A 199 3.99 22.36 -6.76
N PRO A 200 5.00 21.58 -6.34
CA PRO A 200 5.03 20.13 -6.56
C PRO A 200 3.80 19.37 -6.07
N PRO A 201 3.21 19.68 -4.89
CA PRO A 201 1.97 19.04 -4.46
C PRO A 201 0.78 19.36 -5.39
N GLU A 202 0.65 20.61 -5.83
CA GLU A 202 -0.40 21.04 -6.76
C GLU A 202 -0.28 20.30 -8.11
N TRP A 203 0.94 20.16 -8.62
CA TRP A 203 1.20 19.38 -9.83
C TRP A 203 0.82 17.91 -9.65
N ALA A 204 1.17 17.31 -8.52
CA ALA A 204 0.80 15.94 -8.19
C ALA A 204 -0.72 15.76 -8.14
N GLU A 205 -1.45 16.63 -7.44
CA GLU A 205 -2.91 16.57 -7.31
C GLU A 205 -3.62 16.66 -8.67
N ALA A 206 -3.07 17.40 -9.61
CA ALA A 206 -3.61 17.55 -10.96
C ALA A 206 -3.34 16.33 -11.88
N TYR A 207 -2.70 15.25 -11.39
CA TYR A 207 -2.40 14.05 -12.19
C TYR A 207 -3.64 13.46 -12.90
N PRO A 208 -4.80 13.24 -12.23
CA PRO A 208 -5.97 12.67 -12.91
C PRO A 208 -6.46 13.52 -14.07
N GLN A 209 -6.46 14.85 -13.96
CA GLN A 209 -6.91 15.77 -15.01
C GLN A 209 -5.99 15.72 -16.23
N ARG A 210 -4.70 15.46 -16.04
CA ARG A 210 -3.72 15.31 -17.15
C ARG A 210 -3.77 13.95 -17.83
N HIS A 211 -4.37 12.92 -17.19
CA HIS A 211 -4.36 11.53 -17.62
C HIS A 211 -5.78 10.91 -17.76
N CYS A 212 -6.84 11.69 -17.54
CA CYS A 212 -8.18 11.27 -17.91
C CYS A 212 -8.30 11.19 -19.44
N ILE A 213 -8.57 9.97 -19.92
CA ILE A 213 -8.90 9.68 -21.33
C ILE A 213 -10.41 9.76 -21.49
#